data_2eeaf96bdadead7a7ee73b37c9185ddb
#
_entry.id   2eeaf96bdadead7a7ee73b37c9185ddb
#
_cell.length_a   1.000
_cell.length_b   1.000
_cell.length_c   1.000
_cell.angle_alpha   90.00
_cell.angle_beta   90.00
_cell.angle_gamma   90.00
#
_symmetry.space_group_name_H-M   'P 1'
#
loop_
_entity.id
_entity.type
_entity.pdbx_description
1 polymer ?
#
loop_
_entity_poly.entity_id
_entity_poly.type
_entity_poly.pdbx_seq_one_letter_code
_entity_poly.pdbx_strand_id
1 'polypeptide(L)'
;MGPLISLYELTGQMQERLGSGLPYSVPRGTYQCSDGHWIGVSTSSDSVAARVLNLLGVGNDPRFTTFAARMENREALEKVMTAWCAQRTQAEVMEAFTNAEAAIGPVMTMADIAVDPHYAAREAIAEVDGTPMQGLIAHLSATPGALRWQGRALDADGEEIRATGWGSDRVTPEPGESADSAEPVETEKAREGH
;
A
#
# COMPACT_ATOMS: atom_id res chain seq x y z
N MET A 1 -3.67 -3.56 -13.40
CA MET A 1 -3.50 -4.66 -14.40
C MET A 1 -4.62 -4.68 -15.43
N GLY A 2 -5.84 -4.25 -15.12
CA GLY A 2 -6.97 -4.26 -16.06
C GLY A 2 -6.72 -3.72 -17.46
N PRO A 3 -6.07 -2.55 -17.65
CA PRO A 3 -5.84 -1.99 -18.99
C PRO A 3 -4.91 -2.81 -19.87
N LEU A 4 -4.03 -3.65 -19.31
CA LEU A 4 -3.02 -4.39 -20.07
C LEU A 4 -3.62 -5.52 -20.92
N ILE A 5 -4.68 -6.15 -20.44
CA ILE A 5 -5.41 -7.17 -21.21
C ILE A 5 -6.06 -6.52 -22.43
N SER A 6 -6.76 -5.41 -22.23
CA SER A 6 -7.39 -4.67 -23.32
C SER A 6 -6.37 -4.15 -24.34
N LEU A 7 -5.21 -3.67 -23.85
CA LEU A 7 -4.12 -3.23 -24.72
C LEU A 7 -3.61 -4.38 -25.59
N TYR A 8 -3.38 -5.56 -25.02
CA TYR A 8 -2.96 -6.73 -25.76
C TYR A 8 -3.99 -7.17 -26.81
N GLU A 9 -5.25 -7.28 -26.43
CA GLU A 9 -6.33 -7.67 -27.34
C GLU A 9 -6.49 -6.70 -28.51
N LEU A 10 -6.32 -5.40 -28.28
CA LEU A 10 -6.48 -4.37 -29.30
C LEU A 10 -5.25 -4.18 -30.20
N THR A 11 -4.05 -4.41 -29.67
CA THR A 11 -2.80 -4.03 -30.36
C THR A 11 -1.80 -5.18 -30.54
N GLY A 12 -2.01 -6.31 -29.86
CA GLY A 12 -1.03 -7.41 -29.80
C GLY A 12 0.21 -7.10 -28.97
N GLN A 13 0.28 -5.93 -28.29
CA GLN A 13 1.43 -5.52 -27.53
C GLN A 13 1.52 -6.28 -26.21
N MET A 14 2.54 -7.13 -26.07
CA MET A 14 2.83 -7.86 -24.83
C MET A 14 3.58 -6.97 -23.83
N GLN A 15 3.12 -6.98 -22.58
CA GLN A 15 3.82 -6.30 -21.49
C GLN A 15 5.09 -7.07 -21.07
N GLU A 16 6.21 -6.38 -21.05
CA GLU A 16 7.48 -6.91 -20.53
C GLU A 16 7.55 -6.87 -18.99
N ARG A 17 8.52 -7.60 -18.44
CA ARG A 17 8.81 -7.58 -17.00
C ARG A 17 9.69 -6.38 -16.66
N LEU A 18 9.18 -5.47 -15.84
CA LEU A 18 9.85 -4.22 -15.46
C LEU A 18 10.28 -4.18 -13.98
N GLY A 19 10.33 -5.32 -13.29
CA GLY A 19 10.63 -5.36 -11.86
C GLY A 19 9.60 -4.57 -11.05
N SER A 20 10.06 -3.61 -10.24
CA SER A 20 9.19 -2.69 -9.45
C SER A 20 8.65 -1.50 -10.25
N GLY A 21 9.07 -1.34 -11.51
CA GLY A 21 8.63 -0.27 -12.39
C GLY A 21 7.26 -0.48 -13.03
N LEU A 22 6.74 0.55 -13.68
CA LEU A 22 5.52 0.49 -14.49
C LEU A 22 5.79 0.98 -15.92
N PRO A 23 5.09 0.44 -16.94
CA PRO A 23 5.35 0.79 -18.34
C PRO A 23 4.97 2.22 -18.71
N TYR A 24 4.21 2.91 -17.88
CA TYR A 24 3.63 4.23 -18.13
C TYR A 24 4.03 5.28 -17.09
N SER A 25 5.12 5.09 -16.36
CA SER A 25 5.64 6.07 -15.41
C SER A 25 7.14 5.85 -15.15
N VAL A 26 7.92 6.94 -15.19
CA VAL A 26 9.36 6.92 -14.88
C VAL A 26 9.84 8.31 -14.40
N PRO A 27 10.68 8.39 -13.32
CA PRO A 27 11.12 7.28 -12.48
C PRO A 27 9.99 6.74 -11.59
N ARG A 28 9.87 5.44 -11.50
CA ARG A 28 8.94 4.76 -10.61
C ARG A 28 9.45 3.36 -10.29
N GLY A 29 9.69 3.11 -9.02
CA GLY A 29 10.24 1.82 -8.57
C GLY A 29 10.68 1.89 -7.13
N THR A 30 11.42 0.86 -6.72
CA THR A 30 12.09 0.79 -5.42
C THR A 30 13.59 0.92 -5.61
N TYR A 31 14.25 1.68 -4.72
CA TYR A 31 15.68 1.97 -4.82
C TYR A 31 16.33 1.76 -3.46
N GLN A 32 17.53 1.17 -3.47
CA GLN A 32 18.30 0.94 -2.25
C GLN A 32 19.13 2.16 -1.91
N CYS A 33 19.13 2.53 -0.63
CA CYS A 33 19.92 3.59 -0.06
C CYS A 33 21.27 3.08 0.46
N SER A 34 22.18 3.99 0.81
CA SER A 34 23.55 3.66 1.26
C SER A 34 23.60 2.87 2.57
N ASP A 35 22.55 3.00 3.40
CA ASP A 35 22.38 2.30 4.67
C ASP A 35 21.70 0.92 4.53
N GLY A 36 21.48 0.47 3.29
CA GLY A 36 20.84 -0.81 2.98
C GLY A 36 19.30 -0.80 3.00
N HIS A 37 18.67 0.27 3.51
CA HIS A 37 17.23 0.43 3.48
C HIS A 37 16.74 0.76 2.08
N TRP A 38 15.43 0.58 1.85
CA TRP A 38 14.79 0.80 0.55
C TRP A 38 13.72 1.89 0.63
N ILE A 39 13.56 2.61 -0.47
CA ILE A 39 12.47 3.56 -0.67
C ILE A 39 11.67 3.19 -1.91
N GLY A 40 10.39 3.58 -1.91
CA GLY A 40 9.53 3.53 -3.09
C GLY A 40 9.21 4.94 -3.59
N VAL A 41 9.38 5.16 -4.90
CA VAL A 41 9.11 6.44 -5.57
C VAL A 41 8.02 6.26 -6.60
N SER A 42 7.14 7.27 -6.70
CA SER A 42 6.10 7.34 -7.73
C SER A 42 6.00 8.76 -8.31
N THR A 43 6.37 8.91 -9.57
CA THR A 43 6.18 10.16 -10.31
C THR A 43 4.99 10.02 -11.26
N SER A 44 3.83 10.48 -10.85
CA SER A 44 2.58 10.29 -11.62
C SER A 44 2.23 11.43 -12.56
N SER A 45 2.86 12.60 -12.41
CA SER A 45 2.62 13.78 -13.25
C SER A 45 3.93 14.41 -13.73
N ASP A 46 3.87 15.17 -14.83
CA ASP A 46 5.04 15.87 -15.36
C ASP A 46 5.62 16.90 -14.39
N SER A 47 4.78 17.55 -13.59
CA SER A 47 5.22 18.51 -12.58
C SER A 47 5.99 17.84 -11.44
N VAL A 48 5.55 16.67 -10.98
CA VAL A 48 6.28 15.88 -9.99
C VAL A 48 7.57 15.34 -10.58
N ALA A 49 7.53 14.83 -11.82
CA ALA A 49 8.72 14.36 -12.52
C ALA A 49 9.76 15.48 -12.66
N ALA A 50 9.37 16.70 -13.04
CA ALA A 50 10.28 17.83 -13.16
C ALA A 50 10.97 18.18 -11.83
N ARG A 51 10.26 18.14 -10.71
CA ARG A 51 10.84 18.37 -9.37
C ARG A 51 11.86 17.28 -9.01
N VAL A 52 11.52 16.00 -9.27
CA VAL A 52 12.46 14.90 -9.05
C VAL A 52 13.68 15.02 -9.96
N LEU A 53 13.53 15.32 -11.24
CA LEU A 53 14.66 15.53 -12.16
C LEU A 53 15.58 16.66 -11.72
N ASN A 54 15.02 17.77 -11.22
CA ASN A 54 15.78 18.86 -10.64
C ASN A 54 16.55 18.43 -9.38
N LEU A 55 15.91 17.67 -8.49
CA LEU A 55 16.53 17.09 -7.30
C LEU A 55 17.71 16.17 -7.66
N LEU A 56 17.56 15.38 -8.72
CA LEU A 56 18.62 14.50 -9.24
C LEU A 56 19.73 15.25 -10.00
N GLY A 57 19.58 16.56 -10.25
CA GLY A 57 20.53 17.37 -11.01
C GLY A 57 20.47 17.16 -12.52
N VAL A 58 19.40 16.58 -13.05
CA VAL A 58 19.24 16.26 -14.48
C VAL A 58 18.00 16.93 -15.10
N GLY A 59 17.47 17.97 -14.47
CA GLY A 59 16.25 18.65 -14.92
C GLY A 59 16.34 19.31 -16.31
N ASN A 60 17.56 19.66 -16.75
CA ASN A 60 17.82 20.25 -18.06
C ASN A 60 18.35 19.24 -19.10
N ASP A 61 18.42 17.96 -18.77
CA ASP A 61 18.87 16.93 -19.71
C ASP A 61 17.74 16.66 -20.75
N PRO A 62 17.98 16.87 -22.05
CA PRO A 62 16.97 16.71 -23.09
C PRO A 62 16.40 15.30 -23.16
N ARG A 63 17.12 14.30 -22.66
CA ARG A 63 16.64 12.91 -22.58
C ARG A 63 15.48 12.73 -21.60
N PHE A 64 15.25 13.70 -20.69
CA PHE A 64 14.28 13.53 -19.60
C PHE A 64 13.22 14.63 -19.52
N THR A 65 13.29 15.65 -20.38
CA THR A 65 12.42 16.85 -20.30
C THR A 65 10.95 16.56 -20.58
N THR A 66 10.64 15.59 -21.42
CA THR A 66 9.25 15.20 -21.73
C THR A 66 8.95 13.78 -21.27
N PHE A 67 7.66 13.48 -21.10
CA PHE A 67 7.24 12.12 -20.77
C PHE A 67 7.75 11.08 -21.78
N ALA A 68 7.57 11.36 -23.08
CA ALA A 68 8.03 10.46 -24.15
C ALA A 68 9.56 10.23 -24.08
N ALA A 69 10.34 11.32 -23.92
CA ALA A 69 11.79 11.22 -23.81
C ALA A 69 12.22 10.42 -22.59
N ARG A 70 11.55 10.60 -21.44
CA ARG A 70 11.83 9.77 -20.24
C ARG A 70 11.53 8.29 -20.47
N MET A 71 10.43 7.99 -21.15
CA MET A 71 10.08 6.60 -21.46
C MET A 71 11.10 5.93 -22.37
N GLU A 72 11.56 6.65 -23.39
CA GLU A 72 12.57 6.21 -24.36
C GLU A 72 13.94 6.01 -23.68
N ASN A 73 14.27 6.87 -22.71
CA ASN A 73 15.53 6.84 -21.97
C ASN A 73 15.37 6.28 -20.54
N ARG A 74 14.38 5.41 -20.30
CA ARG A 74 14.06 4.83 -18.99
C ARG A 74 15.29 4.28 -18.26
N GLU A 75 16.04 3.41 -18.90
CA GLU A 75 17.20 2.78 -18.27
C GLU A 75 18.26 3.79 -17.81
N ALA A 76 18.46 4.85 -18.59
CA ALA A 76 19.40 5.91 -18.23
C ALA A 76 18.93 6.67 -16.99
N LEU A 77 17.62 6.97 -16.90
CA LEU A 77 17.05 7.66 -15.76
C LEU A 77 17.02 6.79 -14.50
N GLU A 78 16.70 5.49 -14.65
CA GLU A 78 16.76 4.52 -13.55
C GLU A 78 18.19 4.40 -12.98
N LYS A 79 19.22 4.41 -13.83
CA LYS A 79 20.63 4.44 -13.38
C LYS A 79 20.97 5.70 -12.59
N VAL A 80 20.50 6.87 -13.04
CA VAL A 80 20.68 8.15 -12.31
C VAL A 80 20.01 8.06 -10.94
N MET A 81 18.77 7.60 -10.89
CA MET A 81 18.01 7.48 -9.64
C MET A 81 18.68 6.50 -8.67
N THR A 82 19.07 5.32 -9.15
CA THR A 82 19.77 4.31 -8.35
C THR A 82 21.08 4.85 -7.78
N ALA A 83 21.90 5.51 -8.61
CA ALA A 83 23.17 6.07 -8.17
C ALA A 83 23.00 7.20 -7.15
N TRP A 84 21.96 8.02 -7.31
CA TRP A 84 21.64 9.12 -6.40
C TRP A 84 21.21 8.60 -5.01
N CYS A 85 20.33 7.57 -4.97
CA CYS A 85 19.90 6.93 -3.74
C CYS A 85 21.04 6.18 -3.03
N ALA A 86 21.85 5.45 -3.77
CA ALA A 86 22.97 4.67 -3.22
C ALA A 86 24.04 5.50 -2.50
N GLN A 87 24.04 6.82 -2.67
CA GLN A 87 24.96 7.75 -2.00
C GLN A 87 24.38 8.39 -0.73
N ARG A 88 23.14 8.07 -0.37
CA ARG A 88 22.38 8.72 0.71
C ARG A 88 21.68 7.70 1.57
N THR A 89 21.55 7.99 2.85
CA THR A 89 20.72 7.20 3.76
C THR A 89 19.23 7.33 3.40
N GLN A 90 18.43 6.38 3.85
CA GLN A 90 16.97 6.43 3.64
C GLN A 90 16.38 7.75 4.18
N ALA A 91 16.82 8.19 5.36
CA ALA A 91 16.34 9.43 5.97
C ALA A 91 16.65 10.66 5.12
N GLU A 92 17.88 10.77 4.59
CA GLU A 92 18.29 11.87 3.69
C GLU A 92 17.50 11.87 2.38
N VAL A 93 17.25 10.69 1.81
CA VAL A 93 16.42 10.55 0.60
C VAL A 93 14.97 10.96 0.87
N MET A 94 14.39 10.49 1.97
CA MET A 94 13.02 10.83 2.37
C MET A 94 12.85 12.34 2.58
N GLU A 95 13.79 12.99 3.29
CA GLU A 95 13.78 14.42 3.51
C GLU A 95 13.89 15.21 2.19
N ALA A 96 14.83 14.85 1.33
CA ALA A 96 15.05 15.54 0.05
C ALA A 96 13.82 15.46 -0.87
N PHE A 97 13.17 14.32 -0.95
CA PHE A 97 11.95 14.14 -1.74
C PHE A 97 10.74 14.86 -1.13
N THR A 98 10.62 14.85 0.20
CA THR A 98 9.57 15.60 0.90
C THR A 98 9.71 17.10 0.64
N ASN A 99 10.92 17.64 0.73
CA ASN A 99 11.22 19.05 0.45
C ASN A 99 10.98 19.40 -1.04
N ALA A 100 11.15 18.44 -1.94
CA ALA A 100 10.81 18.59 -3.36
C ALA A 100 9.33 18.37 -3.66
N GLU A 101 8.48 18.14 -2.64
CA GLU A 101 7.06 17.81 -2.79
C GLU A 101 6.83 16.65 -3.79
N ALA A 102 7.65 15.62 -3.70
CA ALA A 102 7.58 14.43 -4.55
C ALA A 102 7.12 13.21 -3.75
N ALA A 103 6.31 12.36 -4.36
CA ALA A 103 5.75 11.17 -3.70
C ALA A 103 6.84 10.12 -3.47
N ILE A 104 7.08 9.83 -2.20
CA ILE A 104 8.04 8.85 -1.71
C ILE A 104 7.49 8.15 -0.47
N GLY A 105 7.93 6.93 -0.22
CA GLY A 105 7.68 6.21 1.03
C GLY A 105 8.82 5.24 1.34
N PRO A 106 9.08 4.95 2.62
CA PRO A 106 10.01 3.91 3.00
C PRO A 106 9.43 2.52 2.67
N VAL A 107 10.28 1.58 2.29
CA VAL A 107 9.91 0.16 2.30
C VAL A 107 10.20 -0.36 3.71
N MET A 108 9.13 -0.58 4.46
CA MET A 108 9.21 -0.90 5.89
C MET A 108 9.41 -2.40 6.09
N THR A 109 10.22 -2.75 7.10
CA THR A 109 10.32 -4.10 7.64
C THR A 109 9.20 -4.35 8.68
N MET A 110 9.05 -5.59 9.13
CA MET A 110 8.11 -5.90 10.21
C MET A 110 8.48 -5.19 11.52
N ALA A 111 9.77 -4.97 11.78
CA ALA A 111 10.23 -4.23 12.95
C ALA A 111 9.84 -2.74 12.87
N ASP A 112 9.95 -2.14 11.69
CA ASP A 112 9.53 -0.75 11.47
C ASP A 112 8.02 -0.58 11.67
N ILE A 113 7.23 -1.49 11.08
CA ILE A 113 5.77 -1.48 11.20
C ILE A 113 5.32 -1.63 12.66
N ALA A 114 6.00 -2.49 13.44
CA ALA A 114 5.64 -2.75 14.82
C ALA A 114 5.73 -1.52 15.75
N VAL A 115 6.55 -0.53 15.40
CA VAL A 115 6.77 0.69 16.19
C VAL A 115 6.26 1.96 15.50
N ASP A 116 5.71 1.84 14.30
CA ASP A 116 5.25 2.99 13.53
C ASP A 116 3.94 3.57 14.11
N PRO A 117 3.91 4.89 14.42
CA PRO A 117 2.75 5.51 15.06
C PRO A 117 1.50 5.55 14.17
N HIS A 118 1.64 5.53 12.84
CA HIS A 118 0.50 5.48 11.94
C HIS A 118 -0.16 4.10 11.96
N TYR A 119 0.63 3.02 11.94
CA TYR A 119 0.10 1.67 12.07
C TYR A 119 -0.55 1.45 13.44
N ALA A 120 0.04 2.00 14.51
CA ALA A 120 -0.55 1.97 15.85
C ALA A 120 -1.89 2.73 15.90
N ALA A 121 -1.95 3.95 15.37
CA ALA A 121 -3.17 4.77 15.34
C ALA A 121 -4.28 4.16 14.48
N ARG A 122 -3.92 3.32 13.49
CA ARG A 122 -4.85 2.58 12.64
C ARG A 122 -5.24 1.22 13.20
N GLU A 123 -4.71 0.82 14.36
CA GLU A 123 -4.91 -0.52 14.92
C GLU A 123 -4.60 -1.62 13.91
N ALA A 124 -3.60 -1.36 13.04
CA ALA A 124 -3.22 -2.26 11.97
C ALA A 124 -2.55 -3.54 12.47
N ILE A 125 -2.06 -3.52 13.72
CA ILE A 125 -1.62 -4.69 14.47
C ILE A 125 -2.55 -4.81 15.66
N ALA A 126 -3.29 -5.92 15.72
CA ALA A 126 -4.20 -6.25 16.82
C ALA A 126 -3.62 -7.39 17.64
N GLU A 127 -3.95 -7.40 18.93
CA GLU A 127 -3.63 -8.53 19.81
C GLU A 127 -4.87 -9.42 19.98
N VAL A 128 -4.74 -10.69 19.66
CA VAL A 128 -5.80 -11.68 19.82
C VAL A 128 -5.22 -12.87 20.62
N ASP A 129 -5.80 -13.14 21.77
CA ASP A 129 -5.37 -14.21 22.69
C ASP A 129 -3.87 -14.13 23.03
N GLY A 130 -3.34 -12.91 23.25
CA GLY A 130 -1.93 -12.66 23.55
C GLY A 130 -0.98 -12.77 22.35
N THR A 131 -1.50 -12.92 21.12
CA THR A 131 -0.70 -12.99 19.90
C THR A 131 -0.91 -11.73 19.05
N PRO A 132 0.16 -10.94 18.79
CA PRO A 132 0.10 -9.85 17.82
C PRO A 132 -0.11 -10.40 16.40
N MET A 133 -1.11 -9.87 15.71
CA MET A 133 -1.42 -10.28 14.35
C MET A 133 -1.96 -9.09 13.53
N GLN A 134 -2.03 -9.26 12.23
CA GLN A 134 -2.59 -8.23 11.36
C GLN A 134 -4.04 -7.94 11.74
N GLY A 135 -4.33 -6.68 11.99
CA GLY A 135 -5.67 -6.14 12.22
C GLY A 135 -6.50 -6.02 10.94
N LEU A 136 -7.71 -5.53 11.10
CA LEU A 136 -8.59 -5.26 9.95
C LEU A 136 -8.19 -3.93 9.31
N ILE A 137 -7.89 -3.98 8.01
CA ILE A 137 -7.49 -2.78 7.24
C ILE A 137 -8.69 -1.85 7.02
N ALA A 138 -9.86 -2.41 6.73
CA ALA A 138 -11.08 -1.67 6.48
C ALA A 138 -11.88 -1.48 7.76
N HIS A 139 -12.12 -0.23 8.15
CA HIS A 139 -12.98 0.14 9.26
C HIS A 139 -14.33 0.60 8.71
N LEU A 140 -15.32 -0.30 8.70
CA LEU A 140 -16.66 -0.02 8.22
C LEU A 140 -17.50 0.54 9.37
N SER A 141 -18.13 1.70 9.17
CA SER A 141 -18.89 2.38 10.22
C SER A 141 -20.22 1.68 10.56
N ALA A 142 -20.92 1.13 9.56
CA ALA A 142 -22.19 0.47 9.77
C ALA A 142 -22.07 -1.02 10.12
N THR A 143 -21.03 -1.67 9.63
CA THR A 143 -20.79 -3.12 9.82
C THR A 143 -19.32 -3.34 10.20
N PRO A 144 -18.89 -2.94 11.41
CA PRO A 144 -17.51 -3.13 11.83
C PRO A 144 -17.16 -4.61 11.88
N GLY A 145 -16.01 -4.94 11.29
CA GLY A 145 -15.44 -6.28 11.42
C GLY A 145 -14.78 -6.48 12.78
N ALA A 146 -14.55 -7.74 13.17
CA ALA A 146 -13.81 -8.10 14.36
C ALA A 146 -12.91 -9.31 14.11
N LEU A 147 -11.73 -9.30 14.70
CA LEU A 147 -10.90 -10.49 14.85
C LEU A 147 -11.40 -11.26 16.07
N ARG A 148 -11.81 -12.52 15.89
CA ARG A 148 -12.44 -13.29 16.96
C ARG A 148 -11.52 -14.33 17.59
N TRP A 149 -10.52 -14.80 16.86
CA TRP A 149 -9.59 -15.85 17.29
C TRP A 149 -8.38 -15.92 16.34
N GLN A 150 -7.25 -16.37 16.85
CA GLN A 150 -6.00 -16.45 16.08
C GLN A 150 -5.84 -17.75 15.27
N GLY A 151 -6.70 -18.71 15.50
CA GLY A 151 -6.65 -20.06 14.98
C GLY A 151 -6.87 -21.06 16.13
N ARG A 152 -7.04 -22.32 15.79
CA ARG A 152 -7.26 -23.38 16.76
C ARG A 152 -6.06 -24.34 16.80
N ALA A 153 -5.88 -25.02 17.93
CA ALA A 153 -4.87 -26.07 18.02
C ALA A 153 -5.10 -27.14 16.96
N LEU A 154 -4.01 -27.79 16.54
CA LEU A 154 -4.11 -28.89 15.57
C LEU A 154 -5.12 -29.95 16.05
N ASP A 155 -6.01 -30.35 15.17
CA ASP A 155 -7.07 -31.34 15.41
C ASP A 155 -8.10 -30.98 16.51
N ALA A 156 -8.18 -29.69 16.89
CA ALA A 156 -9.11 -29.24 17.94
C ALA A 156 -10.60 -29.51 17.61
N ASP A 157 -10.94 -29.59 16.35
CA ASP A 157 -12.29 -29.94 15.85
C ASP A 157 -12.33 -31.36 15.26
N GLY A 158 -11.24 -32.07 15.25
CA GLY A 158 -11.10 -33.34 14.52
C GLY A 158 -12.03 -34.45 14.99
N GLU A 159 -12.25 -34.59 16.30
CA GLU A 159 -13.17 -35.57 16.84
C GLU A 159 -14.62 -35.30 16.40
N GLU A 160 -15.06 -34.03 16.51
CA GLU A 160 -16.39 -33.62 16.10
C GLU A 160 -16.58 -33.78 14.58
N ILE A 161 -15.63 -33.37 13.78
CA ILE A 161 -15.68 -33.50 12.32
C ILE A 161 -15.74 -34.96 11.89
N ARG A 162 -14.95 -35.83 12.55
CA ARG A 162 -14.97 -37.27 12.25
C ARG A 162 -16.29 -37.92 12.64
N ALA A 163 -16.93 -37.45 13.71
CA ALA A 163 -18.19 -38.01 14.18
C ALA A 163 -19.41 -37.52 13.38
N THR A 164 -19.45 -36.26 12.99
CA THR A 164 -20.63 -35.62 12.39
C THR A 164 -20.45 -35.12 10.95
N GLY A 165 -19.23 -35.21 10.41
CA GLY A 165 -18.86 -34.55 9.14
C GLY A 165 -18.74 -33.03 9.28
N TRP A 166 -18.48 -32.36 8.18
CA TRP A 166 -18.58 -30.91 8.10
C TRP A 166 -20.07 -30.56 8.16
N GLY A 167 -20.58 -30.30 9.34
CA GLY A 167 -22.00 -29.95 9.52
C GLY A 167 -22.41 -28.81 8.58
N SER A 168 -23.40 -29.10 7.73
CA SER A 168 -24.00 -28.11 6.81
C SER A 168 -24.68 -26.95 7.54
N ASP A 169 -24.91 -27.10 8.84
CA ASP A 169 -25.78 -26.21 9.62
C ASP A 169 -25.04 -25.05 10.29
N ARG A 170 -23.71 -24.96 10.17
CA ARG A 170 -22.93 -23.87 10.81
C ARG A 170 -22.66 -22.64 9.93
N VAL A 171 -23.12 -22.61 8.69
CA VAL A 171 -22.88 -21.52 7.74
C VAL A 171 -24.14 -20.75 7.36
N THR A 172 -25.29 -21.14 7.83
CA THR A 172 -26.48 -20.30 7.69
C THR A 172 -26.64 -19.47 8.96
N PRO A 173 -26.43 -18.13 8.92
CA PRO A 173 -27.05 -17.27 9.91
C PRO A 173 -28.55 -17.49 9.79
N GLU A 174 -29.23 -17.78 10.90
CA GLU A 174 -30.67 -17.88 10.94
C GLU A 174 -31.29 -16.68 10.21
N PRO A 175 -32.19 -16.88 9.23
CA PRO A 175 -32.88 -15.78 8.62
C PRO A 175 -33.97 -15.30 9.61
N GLY A 176 -33.58 -14.39 10.53
CA GLY A 176 -34.58 -13.93 11.52
C GLY A 176 -34.09 -12.94 12.56
N GLU A 177 -32.83 -12.75 12.80
CA GLU A 177 -32.38 -11.59 13.59
C GLU A 177 -32.16 -10.39 12.67
N SER A 178 -33.28 -9.73 12.37
CA SER A 178 -33.30 -8.41 11.77
C SER A 178 -32.54 -7.44 12.68
N ALA A 179 -31.68 -6.63 12.09
CA ALA A 179 -31.02 -5.48 12.71
C ALA A 179 -32.04 -4.36 13.03
N ASP A 180 -33.14 -4.69 13.78
CA ASP A 180 -34.18 -3.77 14.11
C ASP A 180 -34.27 -3.44 15.62
N SER A 181 -33.08 -3.35 16.25
CA SER A 181 -32.98 -2.82 17.62
C SER A 181 -31.78 -1.88 17.83
N ALA A 182 -31.32 -1.18 16.77
CA ALA A 182 -30.49 -0.01 16.95
C ALA A 182 -31.44 1.21 17.05
N GLU A 183 -31.73 1.64 18.27
CA GLU A 183 -32.37 2.94 18.50
C GLU A 183 -31.52 4.03 17.81
N PRO A 184 -32.17 5.00 17.15
CA PRO A 184 -31.44 6.10 16.52
C PRO A 184 -30.77 6.94 17.60
N VAL A 185 -29.43 7.03 17.53
CA VAL A 185 -28.68 8.00 18.30
C VAL A 185 -29.13 9.39 17.87
N GLU A 186 -29.90 10.06 18.73
CA GLU A 186 -30.26 11.47 18.55
C GLU A 186 -28.97 12.29 18.44
N THR A 187 -28.70 12.82 17.27
CA THR A 187 -27.68 13.84 17.08
C THR A 187 -28.22 15.16 17.62
N GLU A 188 -27.79 15.49 18.84
CA GLU A 188 -28.00 16.80 19.44
C GLU A 188 -27.39 17.88 18.56
N LYS A 189 -28.25 18.64 17.88
CA LYS A 189 -27.90 19.85 17.17
C LYS A 189 -27.36 20.88 18.16
N ALA A 190 -26.06 21.09 18.21
CA ALA A 190 -25.50 22.29 18.82
C ALA A 190 -25.96 23.49 18.02
N ARG A 191 -26.87 24.25 18.60
CA ARG A 191 -27.32 25.57 18.14
C ARG A 191 -26.23 26.59 18.41
N GLU A 192 -25.95 27.40 17.40
CA GLU A 192 -25.64 28.81 17.36
C GLU A 192 -25.21 29.54 18.64
N GLY A 193 -24.17 30.34 18.49
CA GLY A 193 -23.89 31.45 19.39
C GLY A 193 -22.53 32.11 19.20
N HIS A 194 -22.55 33.16 18.39
CA HIS A 194 -21.61 34.32 18.32
C HIS A 194 -20.31 34.12 17.58
#